data_e96ddb63aba8db5f7688588ec2af1152
#
_entry.id   e96ddb63aba8db5f7688588ec2af1152
#
_cell.length_a   1.000
_cell.length_b   1.000
_cell.length_c   1.000
_cell.angle_alpha   90.00
_cell.angle_beta   90.00
_cell.angle_gamma   90.00
#
_symmetry.space_group_name_H-M   'P 1'
#
loop_
_entity.id
_entity.type
_entity.pdbx_description
1 polymer ?
#
loop_
_entity_poly.entity_id
_entity_poly.type
_entity_poly.pdbx_seq_one_letter_code
_entity_poly.pdbx_strand_id
1 'polypeptide(L)'
;MKVALFLFALTLTRAQDTTYNCNGWSQFTIGSYLVENNVWGQGNITDFTQCIYRTESGDDIHFGWNWNWPIGNSDVKAYPEVIFGKKPWNSSSTNAALPIKIQNLDEFYVVYDLDMVATGSYNLAFEFWVTIDSMSSETGITTEVMIWMDNNLIGPAGNIIGTVTFDGFDYYLYQANWDSWTYFAFISAEPQYNGVLGVHHFVDHLVSQGMLNSDEYFA
;
A
#
# COMPACT_ATOMS: atom_id res chain seq x y z
N MET A 1 42.94 12.64 -46.78
CA MET A 1 42.80 11.43 -45.96
C MET A 1 41.99 11.84 -44.72
N LYS A 2 40.70 11.48 -44.64
CA LYS A 2 39.83 11.77 -43.47
C LYS A 2 39.85 10.53 -42.58
N VAL A 3 40.38 10.67 -41.36
CA VAL A 3 40.35 9.63 -40.35
C VAL A 3 39.10 9.82 -39.51
N ALA A 4 38.18 8.86 -39.56
CA ALA A 4 37.00 8.82 -38.67
C ALA A 4 37.38 8.04 -37.42
N LEU A 5 37.37 8.72 -36.27
CA LEU A 5 37.55 8.11 -34.94
C LEU A 5 36.19 7.60 -34.45
N PHE A 6 35.98 6.30 -34.41
CA PHE A 6 34.82 5.69 -33.78
C PHE A 6 35.08 5.55 -32.26
N LEU A 7 34.46 6.41 -31.46
CA LEU A 7 34.38 6.20 -30.02
C LEU A 7 33.28 5.14 -29.74
N PHE A 8 33.69 3.94 -29.37
CA PHE A 8 32.80 2.98 -28.75
C PHE A 8 32.57 3.40 -27.30
N ALA A 9 31.39 3.93 -26.99
CA ALA A 9 30.98 4.06 -25.62
C ALA A 9 30.69 2.64 -25.06
N LEU A 10 31.60 2.11 -24.25
CA LEU A 10 31.28 0.96 -23.40
C LEU A 10 30.25 1.42 -22.38
N THR A 11 28.99 1.08 -22.61
CA THR A 11 27.98 1.11 -21.54
C THR A 11 28.32 -0.03 -20.58
N LEU A 12 28.97 0.30 -19.48
CA LEU A 12 29.08 -0.60 -18.33
C LEU A 12 27.67 -0.82 -17.80
N THR A 13 27.04 -1.93 -18.18
CA THR A 13 25.86 -2.43 -17.48
C THR A 13 26.32 -2.81 -16.07
N ARG A 14 26.01 -1.98 -15.06
CA ARG A 14 26.21 -2.37 -13.67
C ARG A 14 25.35 -3.62 -13.43
N ALA A 15 25.96 -4.61 -12.79
CA ALA A 15 25.22 -5.80 -12.38
C ALA A 15 24.08 -5.35 -11.45
N GLN A 16 22.89 -5.80 -11.76
CA GLN A 16 21.71 -5.60 -10.93
C GLN A 16 21.80 -6.61 -9.79
N ASP A 17 21.88 -6.15 -8.56
CA ASP A 17 21.91 -7.01 -7.38
C ASP A 17 20.52 -7.05 -6.73
N THR A 18 19.94 -8.25 -6.67
CA THR A 18 18.62 -8.46 -6.07
C THR A 18 18.75 -9.32 -4.83
N THR A 19 18.31 -8.77 -3.72
CA THR A 19 18.29 -9.45 -2.42
C THR A 19 16.84 -9.80 -2.04
N TYR A 20 16.62 -11.07 -1.69
CA TYR A 20 15.32 -11.59 -1.24
C TYR A 20 15.32 -11.87 0.25
N ASN A 21 14.17 -11.66 0.92
CA ASN A 21 13.90 -12.16 2.26
C ASN A 21 12.52 -12.80 2.31
N CYS A 22 12.48 -14.11 2.57
CA CYS A 22 11.27 -14.94 2.55
C CYS A 22 10.79 -15.35 3.96
N ASN A 23 11.41 -14.86 5.01
CA ASN A 23 10.90 -15.09 6.36
C ASN A 23 9.65 -14.25 6.59
N GLY A 24 8.60 -14.83 7.15
CA GLY A 24 7.41 -14.09 7.55
C GLY A 24 7.76 -12.95 8.51
N TRP A 25 7.15 -11.78 8.33
CA TRP A 25 7.40 -10.56 9.09
C TRP A 25 8.80 -9.96 8.95
N SER A 26 9.60 -10.45 8.00
CA SER A 26 10.89 -9.82 7.71
C SER A 26 10.67 -8.42 7.09
N GLN A 27 11.61 -7.55 7.35
CA GLN A 27 11.53 -6.14 6.96
C GLN A 27 12.87 -5.64 6.40
N PHE A 28 12.82 -4.63 5.55
CA PHE A 28 13.96 -3.78 5.24
C PHE A 28 13.52 -2.32 5.00
N THR A 29 14.41 -1.38 5.23
CA THR A 29 14.15 0.05 5.09
C THR A 29 14.80 0.60 3.84
N ILE A 30 14.08 1.47 3.11
CA ILE A 30 14.58 2.26 1.99
C ILE A 30 14.17 3.72 2.24
N GLY A 31 15.13 4.56 2.66
CA GLY A 31 14.81 5.95 3.02
C GLY A 31 13.75 6.01 4.13
N SER A 32 12.62 6.63 3.84
CA SER A 32 11.46 6.73 4.75
C SER A 32 10.43 5.63 4.56
N TYR A 33 10.75 4.58 3.82
CA TYR A 33 9.85 3.45 3.58
C TYR A 33 10.33 2.21 4.32
N LEU A 34 9.39 1.47 4.88
CA LEU A 34 9.61 0.14 5.45
C LEU A 34 8.86 -0.88 4.59
N VAL A 35 9.58 -1.83 4.01
CA VAL A 35 8.98 -2.94 3.26
C VAL A 35 8.86 -4.13 4.19
N GLU A 36 7.66 -4.69 4.31
CA GLU A 36 7.35 -5.78 5.24
C GLU A 36 6.76 -7.00 4.54
N ASN A 37 7.30 -8.18 4.86
CA ASN A 37 6.75 -9.46 4.43
C ASN A 37 5.61 -9.89 5.36
N ASN A 38 4.52 -9.12 5.35
CA ASN A 38 3.37 -9.34 6.22
C ASN A 38 2.63 -10.64 5.83
N VAL A 39 2.55 -11.57 6.77
CA VAL A 39 1.86 -12.87 6.64
C VAL A 39 0.69 -12.99 7.64
N TRP A 40 -0.02 -11.89 7.87
CA TRP A 40 -1.05 -11.75 8.90
C TRP A 40 -2.09 -12.88 8.91
N GLY A 41 -2.63 -13.24 7.76
CA GLY A 41 -3.67 -14.25 7.62
C GLY A 41 -3.16 -15.67 7.40
N GLN A 42 -1.86 -15.93 7.59
CA GLN A 42 -1.24 -17.24 7.35
C GLN A 42 -1.92 -18.39 8.12
N GLY A 43 -2.33 -18.14 9.36
CA GLY A 43 -2.89 -19.18 10.22
C GLY A 43 -1.97 -20.40 10.31
N ASN A 44 -2.53 -21.58 10.02
CA ASN A 44 -1.80 -22.84 10.04
C ASN A 44 -1.25 -23.27 8.66
N ILE A 45 -1.26 -22.40 7.66
CA ILE A 45 -0.74 -22.69 6.32
C ILE A 45 0.78 -22.74 6.36
N THR A 46 1.37 -23.83 5.91
CA THR A 46 2.83 -24.02 5.86
C THR A 46 3.38 -24.23 4.45
N ASP A 47 2.50 -24.62 3.50
CA ASP A 47 2.87 -24.84 2.10
C ASP A 47 2.60 -23.58 1.28
N PHE A 48 3.48 -22.58 1.46
CA PHE A 48 3.45 -21.34 0.70
C PHE A 48 4.86 -20.75 0.57
N THR A 49 5.02 -19.84 -0.37
CA THR A 49 6.19 -18.95 -0.45
C THR A 49 5.71 -17.51 -0.56
N GLN A 50 6.32 -16.63 0.21
CA GLN A 50 6.18 -15.20 0.08
C GLN A 50 7.49 -14.52 0.44
N CYS A 51 8.00 -13.69 -0.45
CA CYS A 51 9.27 -13.01 -0.26
C CYS A 51 9.11 -11.54 -0.62
N ILE A 52 9.70 -10.68 0.16
CA ILE A 52 9.99 -9.30 -0.23
C ILE A 52 11.38 -9.25 -0.85
N TYR A 53 11.58 -8.34 -1.80
CA TYR A 53 12.88 -8.15 -2.43
C TYR A 53 13.20 -6.68 -2.66
N ARG A 54 14.48 -6.37 -2.76
CA ARG A 54 15.00 -5.12 -3.29
C ARG A 54 16.03 -5.39 -4.36
N THR A 55 16.05 -4.54 -5.36
CA THR A 55 17.00 -4.57 -6.46
C THR A 55 17.70 -3.23 -6.55
N GLU A 56 19.02 -3.24 -6.53
CA GLU A 56 19.84 -2.04 -6.62
C GLU A 56 20.52 -1.98 -8.00
N SER A 57 20.37 -0.86 -8.69
CA SER A 57 21.03 -0.56 -9.96
C SER A 57 21.58 0.85 -9.93
N GLY A 58 22.81 1.01 -9.42
CA GLY A 58 23.39 2.33 -9.17
C GLY A 58 22.67 3.04 -8.02
N ASP A 59 22.08 4.20 -8.31
CA ASP A 59 21.31 4.99 -7.36
C ASP A 59 19.81 4.65 -7.36
N ASP A 60 19.38 3.81 -8.32
CA ASP A 60 17.99 3.37 -8.43
C ASP A 60 17.75 2.14 -7.55
N ILE A 61 16.71 2.20 -6.74
CA ILE A 61 16.27 1.10 -5.89
C ILE A 61 14.84 0.75 -6.26
N HIS A 62 14.65 -0.49 -6.69
CA HIS A 62 13.34 -1.09 -6.89
C HIS A 62 13.08 -2.10 -5.79
N PHE A 63 11.83 -2.23 -5.38
CA PHE A 63 11.43 -3.19 -4.38
C PHE A 63 10.05 -3.77 -4.73
N GLY A 64 9.76 -4.90 -4.14
CA GLY A 64 8.50 -5.56 -4.36
C GLY A 64 8.41 -6.87 -3.59
N TRP A 65 7.47 -7.67 -3.98
CA TRP A 65 7.23 -8.98 -3.40
C TRP A 65 6.78 -9.98 -4.45
N ASN A 66 6.99 -11.25 -4.15
CA ASN A 66 6.39 -12.36 -4.87
C ASN A 66 5.73 -13.32 -3.89
N TRP A 67 4.71 -14.01 -4.37
CA TRP A 67 3.99 -14.97 -3.53
C TRP A 67 3.47 -16.15 -4.33
N ASN A 68 3.35 -17.27 -3.64
CA ASN A 68 2.61 -18.45 -4.09
C ASN A 68 1.90 -19.04 -2.87
N TRP A 69 0.60 -18.84 -2.78
CA TRP A 69 -0.25 -19.37 -1.73
C TRP A 69 -1.10 -20.49 -2.26
N PRO A 70 -1.43 -21.53 -1.44
CA PRO A 70 -2.23 -22.65 -1.88
C PRO A 70 -3.64 -22.21 -2.28
N ILE A 71 -4.20 -22.90 -3.26
CA ILE A 71 -5.61 -22.77 -3.63
C ILE A 71 -6.45 -23.30 -2.46
N GLY A 72 -7.54 -22.63 -2.13
CA GLY A 72 -8.41 -23.07 -1.03
C GLY A 72 -9.53 -22.09 -0.77
N ASN A 73 -9.57 -21.55 0.43
CA ASN A 73 -10.55 -20.54 0.83
C ASN A 73 -10.23 -19.16 0.22
N SER A 74 -11.24 -18.29 0.23
CA SER A 74 -11.13 -16.89 -0.21
C SER A 74 -10.62 -15.95 0.89
N ASP A 75 -10.20 -16.48 2.06
CA ASP A 75 -9.73 -15.66 3.16
C ASP A 75 -8.40 -15.00 2.79
N VAL A 76 -8.23 -13.77 3.24
CA VAL A 76 -6.97 -13.05 3.11
C VAL A 76 -5.88 -13.79 3.88
N LYS A 77 -4.74 -14.03 3.21
CA LYS A 77 -3.62 -14.79 3.79
C LYS A 77 -2.46 -13.90 4.16
N ALA A 78 -2.26 -12.82 3.42
CA ALA A 78 -1.10 -11.96 3.59
C ALA A 78 -1.33 -10.59 2.96
N TYR A 79 -0.60 -9.60 3.48
CA TYR A 79 -0.45 -8.27 2.89
C TYR A 79 1.03 -7.89 2.91
N PRO A 80 1.86 -8.40 1.99
CA PRO A 80 3.20 -7.83 1.82
C PRO A 80 3.04 -6.37 1.43
N GLU A 81 3.76 -5.48 2.11
CA GLU A 81 3.41 -4.07 2.10
C GLU A 81 4.61 -3.14 2.15
N VAL A 82 4.39 -1.90 1.73
CA VAL A 82 5.30 -0.77 1.90
C VAL A 82 4.63 0.24 2.81
N ILE A 83 5.29 0.56 3.92
CA ILE A 83 4.79 1.45 4.95
C ILE A 83 5.51 2.80 4.85
N PHE A 84 4.73 3.87 4.78
CA PHE A 84 5.18 5.25 4.94
C PHE A 84 4.32 5.91 6.01
N GLY A 85 4.92 6.31 7.12
CA GLY A 85 4.20 6.81 8.27
C GLY A 85 4.11 5.80 9.41
N LYS A 86 3.00 5.77 10.11
CA LYS A 86 2.81 5.01 11.35
C LYS A 86 1.76 3.91 11.17
N LYS A 87 2.22 2.68 10.94
CA LYS A 87 1.34 1.51 11.09
C LYS A 87 1.01 1.31 12.57
N PRO A 88 -0.27 1.16 12.99
CA PRO A 88 -0.68 1.12 14.39
C PRO A 88 0.03 0.05 15.24
N TRP A 89 0.41 -1.07 14.64
CA TRP A 89 1.13 -2.17 15.31
C TRP A 89 2.64 -1.95 15.43
N ASN A 90 3.21 -0.94 14.74
CA ASN A 90 4.62 -0.63 14.81
C ASN A 90 4.93 0.30 15.99
N SER A 91 6.14 0.20 16.56
CA SER A 91 6.56 1.04 17.69
C SER A 91 6.81 2.49 17.30
N SER A 92 7.18 2.74 16.04
CA SER A 92 7.56 4.07 15.55
C SER A 92 7.04 4.33 14.14
N SER A 93 6.92 5.61 13.80
CA SER A 93 6.67 6.05 12.44
C SER A 93 7.93 5.99 11.58
N THR A 94 7.80 5.70 10.30
CA THR A 94 8.89 5.77 9.33
C THR A 94 9.19 7.20 8.87
N ASN A 95 8.25 8.11 9.10
CA ASN A 95 8.38 9.53 8.73
C ASN A 95 7.84 10.43 9.86
N ALA A 96 8.59 11.46 10.21
CA ALA A 96 8.23 12.37 11.31
C ALA A 96 7.01 13.29 11.03
N ALA A 97 6.56 13.38 9.77
CA ALA A 97 5.35 14.14 9.43
C ALA A 97 4.06 13.40 9.77
N LEU A 98 4.14 12.08 10.01
CA LEU A 98 3.01 11.23 10.37
C LEU A 98 3.23 10.57 11.74
N PRO A 99 2.18 10.42 12.56
CA PRO A 99 0.76 10.78 12.33
C PRO A 99 0.51 12.29 12.34
N ILE A 100 -0.49 12.74 11.59
CA ILE A 100 -0.92 14.13 11.55
C ILE A 100 -2.43 14.23 11.81
N LYS A 101 -2.89 15.30 12.48
CA LYS A 101 -4.34 15.54 12.58
C LYS A 101 -4.94 15.74 11.18
N ILE A 102 -6.08 15.10 10.94
CA ILE A 102 -6.78 15.18 9.64
C ILE A 102 -7.06 16.63 9.25
N GLN A 103 -7.47 17.49 10.17
CA GLN A 103 -7.68 18.92 9.91
C GLN A 103 -6.42 19.70 9.47
N ASN A 104 -5.23 19.13 9.64
CA ASN A 104 -3.95 19.70 9.24
C ASN A 104 -3.34 18.98 8.03
N LEU A 105 -4.04 18.02 7.46
CA LEU A 105 -3.66 17.33 6.24
C LEU A 105 -4.11 18.18 5.05
N ASP A 106 -3.18 18.95 4.47
CA ASP A 106 -3.48 19.76 3.28
C ASP A 106 -3.51 18.90 2.03
N GLU A 107 -2.35 18.59 1.48
CA GLU A 107 -2.20 17.78 0.29
C GLU A 107 -1.32 16.56 0.59
N PHE A 108 -1.79 15.38 0.24
CA PHE A 108 -1.03 14.15 0.34
C PHE A 108 -1.17 13.35 -0.96
N TYR A 109 -0.05 13.28 -1.70
CA TYR A 109 0.01 12.56 -2.97
C TYR A 109 0.97 11.39 -2.89
N VAL A 110 0.58 10.28 -3.51
CA VAL A 110 1.45 9.14 -3.75
C VAL A 110 1.70 9.04 -5.25
N VAL A 111 2.95 9.13 -5.67
CA VAL A 111 3.37 8.84 -7.03
C VAL A 111 3.79 7.39 -7.08
N TYR A 112 3.20 6.62 -7.97
CA TYR A 112 3.45 5.18 -8.06
C TYR A 112 3.57 4.71 -9.51
N ASP A 113 4.39 3.68 -9.69
CA ASP A 113 4.59 2.95 -10.94
C ASP A 113 4.85 1.49 -10.57
N LEU A 114 3.89 0.62 -10.88
CA LEU A 114 3.84 -0.76 -10.44
C LEU A 114 3.85 -1.69 -11.64
N ASP A 115 4.78 -2.64 -11.63
CA ASP A 115 4.78 -3.77 -12.55
C ASP A 115 4.20 -4.99 -11.81
N MET A 116 3.01 -5.41 -12.20
CA MET A 116 2.26 -6.45 -11.50
C MET A 116 1.86 -7.58 -12.43
N VAL A 117 2.23 -8.80 -12.03
CA VAL A 117 1.72 -10.04 -12.63
C VAL A 117 1.18 -10.91 -11.51
N ALA A 118 -0.14 -11.06 -11.47
CA ALA A 118 -0.81 -11.83 -10.43
C ALA A 118 -1.86 -12.78 -11.02
N THR A 119 -2.10 -13.89 -10.32
CA THR A 119 -3.16 -14.86 -10.62
C THR A 119 -3.86 -15.27 -9.33
N GLY A 120 -5.08 -15.78 -9.44
CA GLY A 120 -5.88 -16.17 -8.28
C GLY A 120 -6.56 -14.97 -7.60
N SER A 121 -6.85 -15.11 -6.31
CA SER A 121 -7.53 -14.06 -5.54
C SER A 121 -6.52 -13.07 -4.96
N TYR A 122 -6.67 -11.80 -5.30
CA TYR A 122 -5.84 -10.72 -4.78
C TYR A 122 -6.59 -9.39 -4.79
N ASN A 123 -6.09 -8.44 -4.01
CA ASN A 123 -6.29 -7.01 -4.19
C ASN A 123 -4.95 -6.27 -4.19
N LEU A 124 -4.89 -5.16 -4.90
CA LEU A 124 -3.82 -4.17 -4.86
C LEU A 124 -4.41 -2.90 -4.27
N ALA A 125 -3.90 -2.46 -3.13
CA ALA A 125 -4.50 -1.34 -2.42
C ALA A 125 -3.45 -0.42 -1.79
N PHE A 126 -3.81 0.87 -1.72
CA PHE A 126 -3.28 1.78 -0.71
C PHE A 126 -4.19 1.72 0.51
N GLU A 127 -3.60 1.85 1.69
CA GLU A 127 -4.32 1.77 2.96
C GLU A 127 -3.79 2.82 3.92
N PHE A 128 -4.68 3.40 4.71
CA PHE A 128 -4.30 4.24 5.82
C PHE A 128 -5.22 4.01 7.02
N TRP A 129 -4.67 4.30 8.17
CA TRP A 129 -5.35 4.14 9.44
C TRP A 129 -5.67 5.50 10.06
N VAL A 130 -6.85 5.60 10.65
CA VAL A 130 -7.24 6.76 11.46
C VAL A 130 -7.32 6.34 12.92
N THR A 131 -6.73 7.16 13.77
CA THR A 131 -6.60 6.86 15.19
C THR A 131 -7.02 8.05 16.05
N ILE A 132 -7.49 7.74 17.25
CA ILE A 132 -8.01 8.75 18.19
C ILE A 132 -6.95 9.74 18.66
N ASP A 133 -5.67 9.34 18.65
CA ASP A 133 -4.56 10.14 19.15
C ASP A 133 -3.28 9.98 18.32
N SER A 134 -2.30 10.84 18.56
CA SER A 134 -1.02 10.85 17.86
C SER A 134 -0.09 9.68 18.18
N MET A 135 -0.43 8.83 19.13
CA MET A 135 0.32 7.59 19.40
C MET A 135 0.06 6.58 18.30
N SER A 136 -1.11 6.68 17.66
CA SER A 136 -1.55 5.78 16.58
C SER A 136 -1.29 4.33 16.92
N SER A 137 -1.78 3.91 18.09
CA SER A 137 -1.69 2.53 18.55
C SER A 137 -2.87 1.71 18.05
N GLU A 138 -2.73 0.38 18.04
CA GLU A 138 -3.80 -0.55 17.66
C GLU A 138 -5.10 -0.31 18.44
N THR A 139 -5.01 -0.04 19.74
CA THR A 139 -6.19 0.21 20.58
C THR A 139 -6.86 1.56 20.32
N GLY A 140 -6.20 2.45 19.60
CA GLY A 140 -6.71 3.78 19.22
C GLY A 140 -7.29 3.83 17.82
N ILE A 141 -7.32 2.75 17.07
CA ILE A 141 -7.89 2.71 15.71
C ILE A 141 -9.38 3.01 15.77
N THR A 142 -9.82 3.97 14.98
CA THR A 142 -11.22 4.35 14.77
C THR A 142 -11.71 4.00 13.38
N THR A 143 -10.82 4.08 12.41
CA THR A 143 -11.16 3.83 11.00
C THR A 143 -9.99 3.22 10.24
N GLU A 144 -10.32 2.25 9.39
CA GLU A 144 -9.47 1.69 8.34
C GLU A 144 -10.00 2.16 7.00
N VAL A 145 -9.14 2.69 6.14
CA VAL A 145 -9.53 3.11 4.80
C VAL A 145 -8.60 2.47 3.78
N MET A 146 -9.21 1.72 2.86
CA MET A 146 -8.49 1.12 1.73
C MET A 146 -8.90 1.78 0.42
N ILE A 147 -7.94 1.98 -0.48
CA ILE A 147 -8.16 2.44 -1.86
C ILE A 147 -7.63 1.33 -2.76
N TRP A 148 -8.54 0.51 -3.28
CA TRP A 148 -8.21 -0.64 -4.11
C TRP A 148 -8.00 -0.20 -5.56
N MET A 149 -6.80 -0.36 -6.04
CA MET A 149 -6.37 0.00 -7.39
C MET A 149 -6.64 -1.12 -8.39
N ASP A 150 -6.66 -2.38 -7.91
CA ASP A 150 -7.03 -3.57 -8.68
C ASP A 150 -7.46 -4.68 -7.74
N ASN A 151 -8.24 -5.63 -8.24
CA ASN A 151 -8.61 -6.84 -7.52
C ASN A 151 -9.07 -7.94 -8.47
N ASN A 152 -8.90 -9.18 -8.05
CA ASN A 152 -9.41 -10.35 -8.76
C ASN A 152 -9.97 -11.39 -7.78
N LEU A 153 -11.17 -11.87 -8.03
CA LEU A 153 -11.86 -12.94 -7.28
C LEU A 153 -12.03 -12.66 -5.76
N ILE A 154 -11.79 -11.45 -5.29
CA ILE A 154 -12.03 -11.02 -3.92
C ILE A 154 -12.73 -9.66 -3.96
N GLY A 155 -13.64 -9.41 -3.05
CA GLY A 155 -14.31 -8.14 -2.85
C GLY A 155 -14.04 -7.57 -1.46
N PRO A 156 -14.31 -6.28 -1.27
CA PRO A 156 -14.20 -5.64 0.04
C PRO A 156 -15.26 -6.16 1.00
N ALA A 157 -15.05 -5.94 2.28
CA ALA A 157 -16.07 -6.16 3.30
C ALA A 157 -17.20 -5.13 3.20
N GLY A 158 -18.38 -5.51 3.71
CA GLY A 158 -19.51 -4.61 3.86
C GLY A 158 -20.38 -4.44 2.61
N ASN A 159 -21.01 -3.28 2.52
CA ASN A 159 -21.95 -2.96 1.45
C ASN A 159 -21.53 -1.68 0.73
N ILE A 160 -21.88 -1.60 -0.56
CA ILE A 160 -21.70 -0.37 -1.32
C ILE A 160 -22.64 0.70 -0.76
N ILE A 161 -22.10 1.89 -0.50
CA ILE A 161 -22.83 3.05 0.02
C ILE A 161 -22.81 4.25 -0.94
N GLY A 162 -22.01 4.21 -1.98
CA GLY A 162 -21.93 5.28 -2.96
C GLY A 162 -20.92 5.03 -4.07
N THR A 163 -20.81 6.03 -4.94
CA THR A 163 -19.80 6.12 -5.98
C THR A 163 -19.25 7.54 -5.98
N VAL A 164 -17.93 7.66 -6.14
CA VAL A 164 -17.25 8.96 -6.20
C VAL A 164 -16.28 8.98 -7.37
N THR A 165 -15.93 10.17 -7.83
CA THR A 165 -14.93 10.36 -8.89
C THR A 165 -13.82 11.26 -8.36
N PHE A 166 -12.57 10.79 -8.39
CA PHE A 166 -11.39 11.57 -8.05
C PHE A 166 -10.35 11.43 -9.15
N ASP A 167 -9.71 12.53 -9.54
CA ASP A 167 -8.64 12.60 -10.54
C ASP A 167 -8.99 11.93 -11.89
N GLY A 168 -10.30 11.88 -12.21
CA GLY A 168 -10.82 11.28 -13.45
C GLY A 168 -11.12 9.79 -13.37
N PHE A 169 -10.97 9.17 -12.19
CA PHE A 169 -11.31 7.77 -11.95
C PHE A 169 -12.54 7.63 -11.06
N ASP A 170 -13.39 6.67 -11.39
CA ASP A 170 -14.58 6.33 -10.60
C ASP A 170 -14.23 5.26 -9.56
N TYR A 171 -14.78 5.42 -8.35
CA TYR A 171 -14.61 4.48 -7.25
C TYR A 171 -15.96 4.12 -6.65
N TYR A 172 -16.17 2.83 -6.39
CA TYR A 172 -17.29 2.34 -5.60
C TYR A 172 -16.90 2.39 -4.12
N LEU A 173 -17.67 3.12 -3.31
CA LEU A 173 -17.44 3.24 -1.87
C LEU A 173 -18.22 2.18 -1.11
N TYR A 174 -17.50 1.38 -0.34
CA TYR A 174 -18.03 0.36 0.56
C TYR A 174 -17.81 0.74 2.00
N GLN A 175 -18.70 0.26 2.89
CA GLN A 175 -18.58 0.41 4.34
C GLN A 175 -18.89 -0.90 5.04
N ALA A 176 -18.08 -1.23 6.03
CA ALA A 176 -18.33 -2.24 7.04
C ALA A 176 -18.05 -1.68 8.44
N ASN A 177 -18.64 -2.29 9.46
CA ASN A 177 -18.32 -1.99 10.85
C ASN A 177 -17.75 -3.26 11.47
N TRP A 178 -16.52 -3.16 11.95
CA TRP A 178 -15.90 -4.14 12.81
C TRP A 178 -16.21 -3.84 14.27
N ASP A 179 -15.92 -4.76 15.17
CA ASP A 179 -16.19 -4.55 16.61
C ASP A 179 -15.44 -3.32 17.18
N SER A 180 -14.28 -2.97 16.60
CA SER A 180 -13.39 -1.94 17.13
C SER A 180 -13.27 -0.70 16.26
N TRP A 181 -13.52 -0.78 14.94
CA TRP A 181 -13.40 0.36 14.03
C TRP A 181 -14.33 0.25 12.83
N THR A 182 -14.52 1.39 12.15
CA THR A 182 -15.22 1.43 10.86
C THR A 182 -14.25 1.16 9.72
N TYR A 183 -14.66 0.37 8.74
CA TYR A 183 -13.92 0.08 7.52
C TYR A 183 -14.57 0.80 6.35
N PHE A 184 -13.76 1.49 5.55
CA PHE A 184 -14.15 2.01 4.25
C PHE A 184 -13.24 1.45 3.16
N ALA A 185 -13.82 1.10 2.00
CA ALA A 185 -13.04 0.73 0.84
C ALA A 185 -13.54 1.46 -0.40
N PHE A 186 -12.64 2.14 -1.08
CA PHE A 186 -12.85 2.74 -2.39
C PHE A 186 -12.29 1.80 -3.44
N ILE A 187 -13.14 1.20 -4.25
CA ILE A 187 -12.74 0.24 -5.28
C ILE A 187 -12.72 0.94 -6.62
N SER A 188 -11.56 1.05 -7.24
CA SER A 188 -11.45 1.62 -8.58
C SER A 188 -12.29 0.84 -9.59
N ALA A 189 -13.02 1.54 -10.44
CA ALA A 189 -13.81 0.93 -11.52
C ALA A 189 -12.92 0.27 -12.59
N GLU A 190 -11.67 0.70 -12.71
CA GLU A 190 -10.67 0.19 -13.64
C GLU A 190 -9.33 0.00 -12.93
N PRO A 191 -8.51 -1.01 -13.31
CA PRO A 191 -7.18 -1.20 -12.72
C PRO A 191 -6.26 0.01 -12.93
N GLN A 192 -5.50 0.37 -11.91
CA GLN A 192 -4.56 1.48 -11.93
C GLN A 192 -3.18 1.01 -11.41
N TYR A 193 -2.17 1.00 -12.29
CA TYR A 193 -0.83 0.52 -11.96
C TYR A 193 0.22 1.63 -11.91
N ASN A 194 -0.09 2.83 -12.42
CA ASN A 194 0.81 3.98 -12.38
C ASN A 194 0.01 5.28 -12.33
N GLY A 195 0.60 6.31 -11.75
CA GLY A 195 -0.03 7.62 -11.68
C GLY A 195 0.31 8.40 -10.42
N VAL A 196 -0.55 9.33 -10.12
CA VAL A 196 -0.53 10.16 -8.90
C VAL A 196 -1.87 9.99 -8.20
N LEU A 197 -1.84 9.45 -6.99
CA LEU A 197 -3.02 9.28 -6.16
C LEU A 197 -3.10 10.42 -5.14
N GLY A 198 -4.13 11.25 -5.23
CA GLY A 198 -4.45 12.29 -4.23
C GLY A 198 -5.18 11.69 -3.03
N VAL A 199 -4.44 11.14 -2.05
CA VAL A 199 -5.03 10.47 -0.87
C VAL A 199 -5.93 11.43 -0.08
N HIS A 200 -5.59 12.71 -0.03
CA HIS A 200 -6.40 13.74 0.65
C HIS A 200 -7.82 13.86 0.07
N HIS A 201 -8.05 13.59 -1.22
CA HIS A 201 -9.41 13.62 -1.80
C HIS A 201 -10.35 12.61 -1.13
N PHE A 202 -9.84 11.42 -0.79
CA PHE A 202 -10.59 10.37 -0.09
C PHE A 202 -10.86 10.76 1.36
N VAL A 203 -9.87 11.33 2.04
CA VAL A 203 -9.99 11.84 3.41
C VAL A 203 -11.02 12.97 3.47
N ASP A 204 -10.90 13.98 2.60
CA ASP A 204 -11.80 15.13 2.53
C ASP A 204 -13.25 14.71 2.24
N HIS A 205 -13.41 13.75 1.34
CA HIS A 205 -14.74 13.19 1.05
C HIS A 205 -15.35 12.59 2.32
N LEU A 206 -14.64 11.69 3.01
CA LEU A 206 -15.14 11.04 4.22
C LEU A 206 -15.42 12.05 5.35
N VAL A 207 -14.57 13.07 5.50
CA VAL A 207 -14.81 14.17 6.46
C VAL A 207 -16.06 14.96 6.08
N SER A 208 -16.22 15.34 4.79
CA SER A 208 -17.37 16.11 4.32
C SER A 208 -18.71 15.38 4.50
N GLN A 209 -18.67 14.04 4.48
CA GLN A 209 -19.84 13.19 4.72
C GLN A 209 -20.07 12.89 6.22
N GLY A 210 -19.21 13.40 7.11
CA GLY A 210 -19.27 13.11 8.55
C GLY A 210 -18.89 11.67 8.90
N MET A 211 -18.17 10.98 8.01
CA MET A 211 -17.70 9.60 8.15
C MET A 211 -16.34 9.51 8.83
N LEU A 212 -15.55 10.59 8.80
CA LEU A 212 -14.31 10.76 9.55
C LEU A 212 -14.37 12.00 10.43
N ASN A 213 -13.73 11.94 11.58
CA ASN A 213 -13.60 13.08 12.47
C ASN A 213 -12.27 13.80 12.19
N SER A 214 -12.32 15.07 11.81
CA SER A 214 -11.14 15.88 11.50
C SER A 214 -10.19 16.13 12.68
N ASP A 215 -10.63 15.89 13.93
CA ASP A 215 -9.79 15.98 15.13
C ASP A 215 -8.93 14.72 15.37
N GLU A 216 -9.23 13.62 14.66
CA GLU A 216 -8.46 12.39 14.72
C GLU A 216 -7.19 12.46 13.86
N TYR A 217 -6.39 11.41 13.89
CA TYR A 217 -5.07 11.38 13.28
C TYR A 217 -5.00 10.40 12.10
N PHE A 218 -4.52 10.92 10.98
CA PHE A 218 -4.09 10.14 9.83
C PHE A 218 -2.69 9.59 10.10
N ALA A 219 -2.48 8.26 9.88
CA ALA A 219 -1.26 7.56 10.25
C ALA A 219 -0.65 6.77 9.08
#